data_050b7c742a8f22bc5aa85c2dd715bdbd
#
_entry.id   050b7c742a8f22bc5aa85c2dd715bdbd
#
_cell.length_a   1.000
_cell.length_b   1.000
_cell.length_c   1.000
_cell.angle_alpha   90.00
_cell.angle_beta   90.00
_cell.angle_gamma   90.00
#
_symmetry.space_group_name_H-M   'P 1'
#
loop_
_entity.id
_entity.type
_entity.pdbx_description
1 polymer ?
#
loop_
_entity_poly.entity_id
_entity_poly.type
_entity_poly.pdbx_seq_one_letter_code
_entity_poly.pdbx_strand_id
1 'polypeptide(L)'
;MILPADATDSIAIAARALAAGELVGFPTETVYGLGADAGVDAAVAKIFAAKGRPREHPLIVHVADPDPDGPNVAHFAASVPDFAQRLMRAFWPGPLTLILPRRPSVGAAAAGGQDSIGLRCPSHPMALALLSAAGALGVRGVAAPSANRFGRVSPTTAAHVQHELGDALVILDGGACAVGIESTI
;
A
#
# COMPACT_ATOMS: atom_id res chain seq x y z
N MET A 1 0.25 -17.86 -3.82
CA MET A 1 -0.08 -17.99 -5.28
C MET A 1 0.42 -16.76 -6.00
N ILE A 2 1.33 -16.90 -6.95
CA ILE A 2 1.84 -15.79 -7.79
C ILE A 2 0.94 -15.64 -9.01
N LEU A 3 0.47 -14.43 -9.28
CA LEU A 3 -0.37 -14.05 -10.41
C LEU A 3 0.49 -13.26 -11.41
N PRO A 4 0.64 -13.72 -12.67
CA PRO A 4 1.49 -13.05 -13.66
C PRO A 4 0.88 -11.72 -14.14
N ALA A 5 1.76 -10.79 -14.54
CA ALA A 5 1.38 -9.45 -14.99
C ALA A 5 0.51 -9.43 -16.25
N ASP A 6 0.71 -10.39 -17.13
CA ASP A 6 0.05 -10.50 -18.44
C ASP A 6 -1.30 -11.25 -18.41
N ALA A 7 -1.65 -11.86 -17.28
CA ALA A 7 -2.94 -12.52 -17.14
C ALA A 7 -4.06 -11.48 -16.89
N THR A 8 -5.05 -11.49 -17.77
CA THR A 8 -6.16 -10.52 -17.84
C THR A 8 -6.90 -10.33 -16.51
N ASP A 9 -6.95 -11.38 -15.67
CA ASP A 9 -7.73 -11.36 -14.42
C ASP A 9 -6.91 -11.11 -13.16
N SER A 10 -5.57 -11.05 -13.24
CA SER A 10 -4.69 -10.94 -12.06
C SER A 10 -5.02 -9.74 -11.17
N ILE A 11 -5.18 -8.55 -11.77
CA ILE A 11 -5.56 -7.33 -11.05
C ILE A 11 -6.94 -7.47 -10.40
N ALA A 12 -7.92 -8.03 -11.13
CA ALA A 12 -9.27 -8.19 -10.61
C ALA A 12 -9.33 -9.21 -9.45
N ILE A 13 -8.54 -10.29 -9.51
CA ILE A 13 -8.42 -11.27 -8.42
C ILE A 13 -7.83 -10.60 -7.17
N ALA A 14 -6.72 -9.87 -7.33
CA ALA A 14 -6.06 -9.18 -6.24
C ALA A 14 -6.93 -8.06 -5.64
N ALA A 15 -7.64 -7.29 -6.48
CA ALA A 15 -8.56 -6.24 -6.02
C ALA A 15 -9.73 -6.82 -5.20
N ARG A 16 -10.32 -7.94 -5.64
CA ARG A 16 -11.36 -8.66 -4.88
C ARG A 16 -10.82 -9.21 -3.56
N ALA A 17 -9.58 -9.71 -3.52
CA ALA A 17 -8.96 -10.16 -2.28
C ALA A 17 -8.83 -9.00 -1.28
N LEU A 18 -8.33 -7.83 -1.70
CA LEU A 18 -8.28 -6.63 -0.86
C LEU A 18 -9.67 -6.21 -0.35
N ALA A 19 -10.67 -6.16 -1.23
CA ALA A 19 -12.05 -5.81 -0.87
C ALA A 19 -12.71 -6.81 0.08
N ALA A 20 -12.28 -8.09 0.05
CA ALA A 20 -12.68 -9.12 1.00
C ALA A 20 -11.92 -9.06 2.34
N GLY A 21 -11.02 -8.08 2.52
CA GLY A 21 -10.19 -7.93 3.71
C GLY A 21 -9.02 -8.93 3.78
N GLU A 22 -8.61 -9.51 2.64
CA GLU A 22 -7.45 -10.40 2.56
C GLU A 22 -6.18 -9.63 2.20
N LEU A 23 -5.02 -10.26 2.47
CA LEU A 23 -3.71 -9.70 2.16
C LEU A 23 -3.34 -9.95 0.70
N VAL A 24 -2.64 -8.97 0.08
CA VAL A 24 -2.10 -9.07 -1.28
C VAL A 24 -0.65 -8.57 -1.30
N GLY A 25 0.27 -9.37 -1.84
CA GLY A 25 1.61 -8.91 -2.23
C GLY A 25 1.55 -8.20 -3.58
N PHE A 26 2.14 -7.01 -3.71
CA PHE A 26 2.14 -6.28 -4.97
C PHE A 26 3.41 -5.47 -5.19
N PRO A 27 3.85 -5.29 -6.44
CA PRO A 27 5.04 -4.52 -6.76
C PRO A 27 4.80 -3.02 -6.61
N THR A 28 5.84 -2.30 -6.18
CA THR A 28 5.95 -0.86 -6.40
C THR A 28 7.28 -0.57 -7.13
N GLU A 29 7.54 0.69 -7.50
CA GLU A 29 8.82 1.07 -8.08
C GLU A 29 9.98 0.91 -7.08
N THR A 30 9.69 0.92 -5.77
CA THR A 30 10.68 0.79 -4.69
C THR A 30 10.91 -0.65 -4.28
N VAL A 31 9.94 -1.26 -3.60
CA VAL A 31 9.96 -2.64 -3.09
C VAL A 31 8.56 -3.25 -3.18
N TYR A 32 8.42 -4.55 -3.06
CA TYR A 32 7.10 -5.19 -2.93
C TYR A 32 6.45 -4.83 -1.60
N GLY A 33 5.15 -4.48 -1.65
CA GLY A 33 4.31 -4.19 -0.51
C GLY A 33 3.43 -5.38 -0.12
N LEU A 34 3.16 -5.53 1.18
CA LEU A 34 2.12 -6.42 1.71
C LEU A 34 0.89 -5.58 2.05
N GLY A 35 -0.12 -5.63 1.19
CA GLY A 35 -1.28 -4.76 1.20
C GLY A 35 -2.49 -5.33 1.92
N ALA A 36 -3.23 -4.44 2.59
CA ALA A 36 -4.57 -4.66 3.11
C ALA A 36 -5.41 -3.39 2.98
N ASP A 37 -6.74 -3.48 2.98
CA ASP A 37 -7.63 -2.32 3.03
C ASP A 37 -7.35 -1.50 4.29
N ALA A 38 -6.88 -0.25 4.10
CA ALA A 38 -6.52 0.66 5.18
C ALA A 38 -7.74 1.18 5.97
N GLY A 39 -8.94 1.08 5.42
CA GLY A 39 -10.20 1.44 6.07
C GLY A 39 -10.75 0.36 6.99
N VAL A 40 -10.20 -0.85 6.96
CA VAL A 40 -10.69 -2.02 7.72
C VAL A 40 -9.62 -2.47 8.73
N ASP A 41 -9.79 -2.13 10.00
CA ASP A 41 -8.83 -2.43 11.07
C ASP A 41 -8.50 -3.94 11.18
N ALA A 42 -9.49 -4.82 10.94
CA ALA A 42 -9.28 -6.27 10.93
C ALA A 42 -8.37 -6.73 9.78
N ALA A 43 -8.45 -6.10 8.61
CA ALA A 43 -7.58 -6.37 7.48
C ALA A 43 -6.14 -5.88 7.77
N VAL A 44 -6.00 -4.67 8.31
CA VAL A 44 -4.69 -4.12 8.73
C VAL A 44 -4.04 -4.99 9.81
N ALA A 45 -4.81 -5.53 10.76
CA ALA A 45 -4.30 -6.43 11.80
C ALA A 45 -3.65 -7.70 11.22
N LYS A 46 -4.13 -8.20 10.07
CA LYS A 46 -3.52 -9.34 9.36
C LYS A 46 -2.09 -9.03 8.89
N ILE A 47 -1.78 -7.76 8.49
CA ILE A 47 -0.41 -7.35 8.12
C ILE A 47 0.53 -7.53 9.31
N PHE A 48 0.16 -7.00 10.47
CA PHE A 48 0.99 -7.10 11.67
C PHE A 48 1.23 -8.55 12.08
N ALA A 49 0.19 -9.39 12.03
CA ALA A 49 0.28 -10.82 12.32
C ALA A 49 1.21 -11.55 11.34
N ALA A 50 1.04 -11.34 10.02
CA ALA A 50 1.85 -11.98 9.00
C ALA A 50 3.34 -11.60 9.06
N LYS A 51 3.63 -10.35 9.42
CA LYS A 51 4.99 -9.82 9.53
C LYS A 51 5.66 -10.07 10.87
N GLY A 52 4.90 -10.36 11.94
CA GLY A 52 5.42 -10.30 13.31
C GLY A 52 5.84 -8.89 13.74
N ARG A 53 5.14 -7.85 13.21
CA ARG A 53 5.43 -6.43 13.43
C ARG A 53 4.61 -5.89 14.61
N PRO A 54 5.19 -5.03 15.48
CA PRO A 54 4.43 -4.33 16.53
C PRO A 54 3.33 -3.43 15.93
N ARG A 55 2.14 -3.43 16.54
CA ARG A 55 0.95 -2.73 16.00
C ARG A 55 1.04 -1.21 16.08
N GLU A 56 1.84 -0.68 16.99
CA GLU A 56 2.12 0.75 17.18
C GLU A 56 3.05 1.34 16.10
N HIS A 57 3.66 0.50 15.26
CA HIS A 57 4.49 0.97 14.15
C HIS A 57 3.60 1.35 12.95
N PRO A 58 3.47 2.64 12.60
CA PRO A 58 2.59 3.06 11.53
C PRO A 58 2.96 2.45 10.17
N LEU A 59 1.97 2.34 9.31
CA LEU A 59 2.07 1.84 7.95
C LEU A 59 1.81 2.98 6.97
N ILE A 60 2.42 2.91 5.78
CA ILE A 60 2.14 3.83 4.68
C ILE A 60 0.87 3.34 3.98
N VAL A 61 -0.07 4.26 3.74
CA VAL A 61 -1.27 4.00 2.95
C VAL A 61 -1.04 4.46 1.51
N HIS A 62 -1.21 3.53 0.57
CA HIS A 62 -1.08 3.79 -0.86
C HIS A 62 -2.43 4.16 -1.46
N VAL A 63 -2.46 5.25 -2.25
CA VAL A 63 -3.65 5.77 -2.94
C VAL A 63 -3.45 5.75 -4.45
N ALA A 64 -4.55 5.60 -5.21
CA ALA A 64 -4.50 5.55 -6.68
C ALA A 64 -4.35 6.93 -7.32
N ASP A 65 -4.77 7.98 -6.61
CA ASP A 65 -4.90 9.33 -7.16
C ASP A 65 -3.75 10.22 -6.65
N PRO A 66 -2.95 10.82 -7.55
CA PRO A 66 -1.88 11.74 -7.18
C PRO A 66 -2.38 13.14 -6.80
N ASP A 67 -3.67 13.45 -7.03
CA ASP A 67 -4.24 14.76 -6.75
C ASP A 67 -4.31 15.02 -5.23
N PRO A 68 -3.68 16.09 -4.70
CA PRO A 68 -3.77 16.46 -3.30
C PRO A 68 -5.20 16.77 -2.83
N ASP A 69 -6.07 17.19 -3.73
CA ASP A 69 -7.49 17.45 -3.48
C ASP A 69 -8.38 16.25 -3.85
N GLY A 70 -7.76 15.14 -4.28
CA GLY A 70 -8.45 13.93 -4.71
C GLY A 70 -9.19 13.22 -3.58
N PRO A 71 -10.25 12.46 -3.92
CA PRO A 71 -11.15 11.85 -2.94
C PRO A 71 -10.46 10.83 -2.02
N ASN A 72 -9.40 10.16 -2.49
CA ASN A 72 -8.69 9.18 -1.67
C ASN A 72 -7.77 9.84 -0.66
N VAL A 73 -7.09 10.93 -1.03
CA VAL A 73 -6.29 11.74 -0.09
C VAL A 73 -7.21 12.35 0.95
N ALA A 74 -8.31 13.01 0.52
CA ALA A 74 -9.31 13.63 1.40
C ALA A 74 -10.03 12.62 2.32
N HIS A 75 -10.05 11.32 1.95
CA HIS A 75 -10.61 10.28 2.81
C HIS A 75 -9.77 10.07 4.07
N PHE A 76 -8.44 10.08 3.95
CA PHE A 76 -7.51 9.79 5.05
C PHE A 76 -6.95 11.05 5.73
N ALA A 77 -6.62 12.08 4.96
CA ALA A 77 -6.05 13.32 5.48
C ALA A 77 -7.13 14.31 5.89
N ALA A 78 -6.99 14.89 7.09
CA ALA A 78 -7.87 15.96 7.56
C ALA A 78 -7.58 17.28 6.86
N SER A 79 -6.31 17.49 6.46
CA SER A 79 -5.84 18.65 5.70
C SER A 79 -4.56 18.31 4.95
N VAL A 80 -4.32 19.00 3.84
CA VAL A 80 -3.07 18.92 3.07
C VAL A 80 -2.46 20.33 3.02
N PRO A 81 -1.42 20.62 3.82
CA PRO A 81 -0.75 21.93 3.81
C PRO A 81 -0.15 22.27 2.44
N ASP A 82 -0.01 23.55 2.11
CA ASP A 82 0.47 24.04 0.80
C ASP A 82 1.83 23.44 0.40
N PHE A 83 2.76 23.28 1.35
CA PHE A 83 4.04 22.66 1.05
C PHE A 83 3.88 21.18 0.63
N ALA A 84 2.97 20.44 1.27
CA ALA A 84 2.70 19.06 0.95
C ALA A 84 2.02 18.94 -0.42
N GLN A 85 1.07 19.82 -0.75
CA GLN A 85 0.47 19.89 -2.08
C GLN A 85 1.52 20.10 -3.18
N ARG A 86 2.47 21.02 -2.96
CA ARG A 86 3.58 21.26 -3.90
C ARG A 86 4.45 20.01 -4.08
N LEU A 87 4.76 19.29 -3.01
CA LEU A 87 5.52 18.04 -3.07
C LEU A 87 4.75 16.93 -3.78
N MET A 88 3.45 16.78 -3.52
CA MET A 88 2.60 15.83 -4.25
C MET A 88 2.62 16.12 -5.75
N ARG A 89 2.34 17.37 -6.15
CA ARG A 89 2.32 17.75 -7.58
C ARG A 89 3.68 17.56 -8.27
N ALA A 90 4.79 17.63 -7.55
CA ALA A 90 6.14 17.47 -8.09
C ALA A 90 6.61 16.01 -8.17
N PHE A 91 6.18 15.15 -7.22
CA PHE A 91 6.79 13.84 -7.02
C PHE A 91 5.80 12.66 -7.01
N TRP A 92 4.48 12.90 -7.09
CA TRP A 92 3.49 11.84 -7.26
C TRP A 92 2.98 11.79 -8.70
N PRO A 93 2.77 10.57 -9.24
CA PRO A 93 3.10 9.26 -8.67
C PRO A 93 4.61 9.05 -8.50
N GLY A 94 5.04 8.49 -7.35
CA GLY A 94 6.47 8.28 -7.12
C GLY A 94 6.83 7.83 -5.70
N PRO A 95 8.15 7.73 -5.41
CA PRO A 95 8.69 7.16 -4.18
C PRO A 95 8.73 8.17 -3.02
N LEU A 96 7.72 9.03 -2.89
CA LEU A 96 7.60 10.00 -1.81
C LEU A 96 6.38 9.68 -0.95
N THR A 97 6.60 9.52 0.35
CA THR A 97 5.56 9.41 1.38
C THR A 97 5.45 10.74 2.12
N LEU A 98 4.22 11.22 2.31
CA LEU A 98 3.95 12.42 3.10
C LEU A 98 3.17 12.06 4.37
N ILE A 99 3.66 12.55 5.52
CA ILE A 99 2.98 12.42 6.79
C ILE A 99 2.02 13.60 6.94
N LEU A 100 0.72 13.31 6.98
CA LEU A 100 -0.34 14.31 7.03
C LEU A 100 -1.21 14.14 8.28
N PRO A 101 -1.90 15.20 8.76
CA PRO A 101 -2.92 15.06 9.80
C PRO A 101 -4.00 14.07 9.37
N ARG A 102 -4.24 13.03 10.17
CA ARG A 102 -5.20 11.97 9.89
C ARG A 102 -6.63 12.43 10.23
N ARG A 103 -7.62 12.03 9.43
CA ARG A 103 -9.02 12.12 9.83
C ARG A 103 -9.28 11.14 10.99
N PRO A 104 -9.90 11.58 12.11
CA PRO A 104 -10.09 10.73 13.29
C PRO A 104 -10.87 9.44 13.01
N SER A 105 -11.80 9.47 12.05
CA SER A 105 -12.73 8.37 11.75
C SER A 105 -12.15 7.24 10.91
N VAL A 106 -10.93 7.35 10.35
CA VAL A 106 -10.38 6.36 9.41
C VAL A 106 -8.91 6.08 9.65
N GLY A 107 -8.47 4.86 9.30
CA GLY A 107 -7.05 4.48 9.23
C GLY A 107 -6.32 4.45 10.57
N ALA A 108 -7.03 4.33 11.70
CA ALA A 108 -6.39 4.33 13.02
C ALA A 108 -5.41 3.17 13.20
N ALA A 109 -5.78 1.96 12.78
CA ALA A 109 -4.89 0.80 12.83
C ALA A 109 -3.67 0.96 11.92
N ALA A 110 -3.85 1.50 10.69
CA ALA A 110 -2.75 1.78 9.78
C ALA A 110 -1.80 2.85 10.32
N ALA A 111 -2.33 3.84 11.03
CA ALA A 111 -1.54 4.90 11.66
C ALA A 111 -0.88 4.49 13.00
N GLY A 112 -1.05 3.25 13.45
CA GLY A 112 -0.54 2.82 14.77
C GLY A 112 -1.15 3.60 15.92
N GLY A 113 -2.38 4.10 15.78
CA GLY A 113 -3.07 4.93 16.77
C GLY A 113 -2.67 6.41 16.77
N GLN A 114 -1.80 6.86 15.85
CA GLN A 114 -1.34 8.25 15.77
C GLN A 114 -2.38 9.17 15.12
N ASP A 115 -2.28 10.48 15.39
CA ASP A 115 -3.11 11.53 14.76
C ASP A 115 -2.59 11.94 13.37
N SER A 116 -1.54 11.30 12.89
CA SER A 116 -0.97 11.48 11.56
C SER A 116 -1.02 10.17 10.77
N ILE A 117 -0.97 10.28 9.44
CA ILE A 117 -0.98 9.15 8.52
C ILE A 117 -0.01 9.38 7.37
N GLY A 118 0.76 8.37 7.01
CA GLY A 118 1.63 8.38 5.84
C GLY A 118 0.84 8.02 4.58
N LEU A 119 0.80 8.91 3.59
CA LEU A 119 0.18 8.67 2.29
C LEU A 119 1.23 8.68 1.18
N ARG A 120 1.02 7.82 0.17
CA ARG A 120 1.85 7.74 -1.04
C ARG A 120 1.01 7.34 -2.24
N CYS A 121 1.27 7.96 -3.40
CA CYS A 121 0.81 7.46 -4.70
C CYS A 121 2.01 6.82 -5.42
N PRO A 122 2.09 5.48 -5.53
CA PRO A 122 3.22 4.80 -6.17
C PRO A 122 3.20 5.01 -7.68
N SER A 123 4.37 4.91 -8.35
CA SER A 123 4.43 5.08 -9.81
C SER A 123 4.39 3.77 -10.59
N HIS A 124 4.45 2.62 -9.94
CA HIS A 124 4.43 1.33 -10.63
C HIS A 124 3.06 1.07 -11.29
N PRO A 125 2.99 0.79 -12.62
CA PRO A 125 1.71 0.66 -13.33
C PRO A 125 0.76 -0.38 -12.74
N MET A 126 1.30 -1.54 -12.33
CA MET A 126 0.50 -2.60 -11.71
C MET A 126 -0.04 -2.20 -10.32
N ALA A 127 0.73 -1.43 -9.54
CA ALA A 127 0.24 -0.89 -8.27
C ALA A 127 -0.92 0.07 -8.49
N LEU A 128 -0.80 1.01 -9.44
CA LEU A 128 -1.87 1.95 -9.80
C LEU A 128 -3.11 1.22 -10.31
N ALA A 129 -2.95 0.21 -11.17
CA ALA A 129 -4.05 -0.61 -11.67
C ALA A 129 -4.77 -1.36 -10.54
N LEU A 130 -4.01 -1.96 -9.60
CA LEU A 130 -4.57 -2.63 -8.42
C LEU A 130 -5.35 -1.65 -7.53
N LEU A 131 -4.74 -0.51 -7.19
CA LEU A 131 -5.35 0.51 -6.34
C LEU A 131 -6.64 1.07 -6.96
N SER A 132 -6.63 1.30 -8.29
CA SER A 132 -7.80 1.77 -9.04
C SER A 132 -8.92 0.71 -9.06
N ALA A 133 -8.58 -0.56 -9.36
CA ALA A 133 -9.55 -1.65 -9.37
C ALA A 133 -10.14 -1.93 -7.98
N ALA A 134 -9.32 -1.88 -6.92
CA ALA A 134 -9.76 -1.99 -5.54
C ALA A 134 -10.65 -0.79 -5.14
N GLY A 135 -10.31 0.42 -5.62
CA GLY A 135 -11.11 1.62 -5.43
C GLY A 135 -12.52 1.51 -5.99
N ALA A 136 -12.69 0.86 -7.16
CA ALA A 136 -14.00 0.55 -7.74
C ALA A 136 -14.83 -0.41 -6.89
N LEU A 137 -14.18 -1.19 -6.01
CA LEU A 137 -14.82 -2.09 -5.04
C LEU A 137 -14.98 -1.47 -3.64
N GLY A 138 -14.66 -0.18 -3.47
CA GLY A 138 -14.84 0.56 -2.22
C GLY A 138 -13.59 0.72 -1.36
N VAL A 139 -12.44 0.12 -1.72
CA VAL A 139 -11.16 0.26 -1.00
C VAL A 139 -10.53 1.62 -1.32
N ARG A 140 -10.59 2.56 -0.40
CA ARG A 140 -10.11 3.94 -0.61
C ARG A 140 -8.60 4.10 -0.56
N GLY A 141 -7.90 3.15 0.03
CA GLY A 141 -6.44 3.11 0.12
C GLY A 141 -5.97 1.79 0.70
N VAL A 142 -4.74 1.42 0.38
CA VAL A 142 -4.13 0.15 0.78
C VAL A 142 -2.96 0.43 1.72
N ALA A 143 -3.08 0.02 2.98
CA ALA A 143 -1.97 0.02 3.92
C ALA A 143 -0.96 -1.05 3.49
N ALA A 144 0.28 -0.65 3.19
CA ALA A 144 1.27 -1.59 2.70
C ALA A 144 2.69 -1.25 3.17
N PRO A 145 3.21 -1.90 4.21
CA PRO A 145 4.63 -1.98 4.47
C PRO A 145 5.31 -2.91 3.44
N SER A 146 6.63 -2.97 3.44
CA SER A 146 7.39 -3.95 2.65
C SER A 146 6.94 -5.40 2.95
N ALA A 147 6.93 -6.27 1.94
CA ALA A 147 6.35 -7.61 2.03
C ALA A 147 7.31 -8.69 2.60
N ASN A 148 8.13 -8.33 3.58
CA ASN A 148 9.04 -9.21 4.34
C ASN A 148 8.56 -9.39 5.79
N ARG A 149 9.08 -10.40 6.48
CA ARG A 149 8.95 -10.49 7.94
C ARG A 149 9.69 -9.34 8.62
N PHE A 150 9.22 -8.90 9.77
CA PHE A 150 9.79 -7.76 10.50
C PHE A 150 11.29 -7.95 10.76
N GLY A 151 12.08 -6.90 10.47
CA GLY A 151 13.53 -6.90 10.64
C GLY A 151 14.34 -7.60 9.53
N ARG A 152 13.67 -8.09 8.47
CA ARG A 152 14.36 -8.67 7.29
C ARG A 152 14.46 -7.67 6.14
N VAL A 153 15.24 -8.02 5.12
CA VAL A 153 15.43 -7.22 3.90
C VAL A 153 14.13 -7.15 3.10
N SER A 154 13.83 -5.98 2.57
CA SER A 154 12.64 -5.74 1.75
C SER A 154 12.71 -6.49 0.43
N PRO A 155 11.62 -7.17 0.00
CA PRO A 155 11.59 -7.96 -1.22
C PRO A 155 11.49 -7.07 -2.46
N THR A 156 12.23 -7.44 -3.50
CA THR A 156 12.25 -6.74 -4.79
C THR A 156 11.70 -7.57 -5.94
N THR A 157 11.26 -8.81 -5.68
CA THR A 157 10.59 -9.69 -6.65
C THR A 157 9.44 -10.45 -5.97
N ALA A 158 8.50 -10.96 -6.77
CA ALA A 158 7.40 -11.80 -6.28
C ALA A 158 7.90 -13.09 -5.59
N ALA A 159 8.97 -13.69 -6.11
CA ALA A 159 9.60 -14.88 -5.51
C ALA A 159 10.17 -14.60 -4.11
N HIS A 160 10.75 -13.42 -3.87
CA HIS A 160 11.20 -13.02 -2.53
C HIS A 160 10.02 -12.90 -1.56
N VAL A 161 8.88 -12.32 -2.00
CA VAL A 161 7.66 -12.23 -1.19
C VAL A 161 7.14 -13.62 -0.82
N GLN A 162 7.06 -14.53 -1.80
CA GLN A 162 6.60 -15.90 -1.58
C GLN A 162 7.51 -16.65 -0.59
N HIS A 163 8.82 -16.48 -0.71
CA HIS A 163 9.80 -17.07 0.22
C HIS A 163 9.60 -16.56 1.67
N GLU A 164 9.31 -15.25 1.84
CA GLU A 164 9.15 -14.63 3.16
C GLU A 164 7.78 -14.95 3.82
N LEU A 165 6.70 -14.96 3.04
CA LEU A 165 5.32 -14.97 3.55
C LEU A 165 4.53 -16.25 3.20
N GLY A 166 5.11 -17.13 2.37
CA GLY A 166 4.54 -18.44 2.03
C GLY A 166 3.61 -18.43 0.82
N ASP A 167 3.14 -19.63 0.45
CA ASP A 167 2.41 -19.90 -0.81
C ASP A 167 0.93 -19.49 -0.78
N ALA A 168 0.36 -19.31 0.41
CA ALA A 168 -1.07 -18.98 0.56
C ALA A 168 -1.40 -17.54 0.16
N LEU A 169 -0.41 -16.64 0.20
CA LEU A 169 -0.58 -15.24 -0.15
C LEU A 169 -0.81 -15.07 -1.65
N VAL A 170 -1.80 -14.24 -2.04
CA VAL A 170 -1.95 -13.75 -3.41
C VAL A 170 -0.87 -12.70 -3.67
N ILE A 171 -0.07 -12.89 -4.71
CA ILE A 171 1.04 -12.00 -5.06
C ILE A 171 0.92 -11.63 -6.54
N LEU A 172 0.84 -10.34 -6.84
CA LEU A 172 0.96 -9.84 -8.21
C LEU A 172 2.43 -9.79 -8.62
N ASP A 173 2.78 -10.45 -9.71
CA ASP A 173 4.14 -10.41 -10.25
C ASP A 173 4.27 -9.31 -11.30
N GLY A 174 4.89 -8.20 -10.93
CA GLY A 174 5.24 -7.09 -11.83
C GLY A 174 6.72 -7.04 -12.19
N GLY A 175 7.44 -8.16 -11.99
CA GLY A 175 8.88 -8.22 -12.20
C GLY A 175 9.69 -7.63 -11.05
N ALA A 176 10.97 -7.38 -11.29
CA ALA A 176 11.86 -6.79 -10.30
C ALA A 176 11.60 -5.28 -10.14
N CYS A 177 11.61 -4.81 -8.89
CA CYS A 177 11.49 -3.39 -8.60
C CYS A 177 12.67 -2.59 -9.18
N ALA A 178 12.36 -1.43 -9.80
CA ALA A 178 13.38 -0.62 -10.50
C ALA A 178 14.37 0.07 -9.53
N VAL A 179 13.91 0.45 -8.32
CA VAL A 179 14.71 1.20 -7.34
C VAL A 179 15.39 0.28 -6.34
N GLY A 180 14.64 -0.64 -5.72
CA GLY A 180 15.18 -1.66 -4.81
C GLY A 180 15.49 -1.18 -3.38
N ILE A 181 15.12 0.07 -3.04
CA ILE A 181 15.19 0.65 -1.69
C ILE A 181 13.86 1.32 -1.35
N GLU A 182 13.60 1.55 -0.07
CA GLU A 182 12.34 2.12 0.44
C GLU A 182 12.12 3.57 -0.04
N SER A 183 10.86 4.03 0.05
CA SER A 183 10.49 5.40 -0.30
C SER A 183 11.04 6.42 0.71
N THR A 184 11.27 7.64 0.23
CA THR A 184 11.51 8.82 1.09
C THR A 184 10.25 9.14 1.91
N ILE A 185 10.44 9.58 3.14
CA ILE A 185 9.37 10.05 4.03
C ILE A 185 9.67 11.50 4.43
#